data_b2fb582ab2e1b227b26aeac71b1bffaf
#
_entry.id   b2fb582ab2e1b227b26aeac71b1bffaf
#
_cell.length_a   1.000
_cell.length_b   1.000
_cell.length_c   1.000
_cell.angle_alpha   90.00
_cell.angle_beta   90.00
_cell.angle_gamma   90.00
#
_symmetry.space_group_name_H-M   'P 1'
#
loop_
_entity.id
_entity.type
_entity.pdbx_description
1 polymer ?
#
loop_
_entity_poly.entity_id
_entity_poly.type
_entity_poly.pdbx_seq_one_letter_code
_entity_poly.pdbx_strand_id
1 'polypeptide(L)'
;MSKVVIVAKIKIKEEFKDEILDELKELHKSTHDLDDGCIQYELHKDLEDTNSFTFIETWESAELLEAHMATAHFASFAKTIENKLDALEISKLEKLI
;
A
#
# COMPACT_ATOMS: atom_id res chain seq x y z
N MET A 1 -19.19 -3.44 12.85
CA MET A 1 -17.79 -3.74 12.57
C MET A 1 -17.12 -2.48 12.08
N SER A 2 -15.97 -2.17 12.64
CA SER A 2 -15.26 -0.96 12.29
C SER A 2 -14.48 -1.14 10.99
N LYS A 3 -14.54 -0.11 10.16
CA LYS A 3 -13.67 -0.05 8.99
C LYS A 3 -12.24 0.23 9.45
N VAL A 4 -11.29 -0.30 8.71
CA VAL A 4 -9.86 -0.10 8.98
C VAL A 4 -9.27 0.84 7.95
N VAL A 5 -8.57 1.88 8.42
CA VAL A 5 -7.87 2.81 7.56
C VAL A 5 -6.37 2.53 7.67
N ILE A 6 -5.70 2.43 6.55
CA ILE A 6 -4.26 2.21 6.49
C ILE A 6 -3.60 3.44 5.86
N VAL A 7 -2.52 3.90 6.49
CA VAL A 7 -1.64 4.89 5.89
C VAL A 7 -0.27 4.24 5.79
N ALA A 8 0.15 3.93 4.58
CA ALA A 8 1.43 3.27 4.32
C ALA A 8 2.38 4.24 3.63
N LYS A 9 3.38 4.70 4.36
CA LYS A 9 4.41 5.62 3.85
C LYS A 9 5.61 4.83 3.39
N ILE A 10 5.99 5.01 2.13
CA ILE A 10 7.03 4.24 1.48
C ILE A 10 8.08 5.20 0.93
N LYS A 11 9.32 5.08 1.41
CA LYS A 11 10.44 5.83 0.84
C LYS A 11 11.32 4.88 0.06
N ILE A 12 11.44 5.12 -1.24
CA ILE A 12 12.15 4.24 -2.16
C ILE A 12 13.60 4.72 -2.31
N LYS A 13 14.55 3.78 -2.35
CA LYS A 13 15.92 4.12 -2.66
C LYS A 13 15.98 4.73 -4.06
N GLU A 14 16.74 5.80 -4.21
CA GLU A 14 16.78 6.59 -5.44
C GLU A 14 17.02 5.74 -6.68
N GLU A 15 17.95 4.80 -6.60
CA GLU A 15 18.30 3.94 -7.73
C GLU A 15 17.19 2.99 -8.17
N PHE A 16 16.19 2.74 -7.31
CA PHE A 16 15.08 1.84 -7.63
C PHE A 16 13.75 2.56 -7.81
N LYS A 17 13.77 3.91 -7.85
CA LYS A 17 12.53 4.69 -7.84
C LYS A 17 11.55 4.31 -8.93
N ASP A 18 12.00 4.28 -10.17
CA ASP A 18 11.11 4.00 -11.29
C ASP A 18 10.57 2.57 -11.25
N GLU A 19 11.44 1.61 -10.93
CA GLU A 19 11.06 0.21 -10.83
C GLU A 19 9.99 0.00 -9.76
N ILE A 20 10.23 0.54 -8.57
CA ILE A 20 9.31 0.33 -7.45
C ILE A 20 8.02 1.13 -7.63
N LEU A 21 8.09 2.32 -8.21
CA LEU A 21 6.88 3.08 -8.50
C LEU A 21 5.97 2.31 -9.45
N ASP A 22 6.51 1.64 -10.45
CA ASP A 22 5.74 0.78 -11.35
C ASP A 22 5.09 -0.37 -10.57
N GLU A 23 5.82 -0.97 -9.63
CA GLU A 23 5.29 -2.04 -8.78
C GLU A 23 4.16 -1.55 -7.88
N LEU A 24 4.26 -0.32 -7.35
CA LEU A 24 3.19 0.27 -6.55
C LEU A 24 1.92 0.46 -7.39
N LYS A 25 2.07 0.88 -8.64
CA LYS A 25 0.94 1.04 -9.56
C LYS A 25 0.31 -0.30 -9.92
N GLU A 26 1.12 -1.34 -10.10
CA GLU A 26 0.61 -2.68 -10.37
C GLU A 26 -0.14 -3.24 -9.15
N LEU A 27 0.38 -3.03 -7.96
CA LEU A 27 -0.30 -3.44 -6.74
C LEU A 27 -1.65 -2.73 -6.61
N HIS A 28 -1.69 -1.44 -6.91
CA HIS A 28 -2.92 -0.65 -6.90
C HIS A 28 -3.96 -1.27 -7.83
N LYS A 29 -3.55 -1.58 -9.05
CA LYS A 29 -4.46 -2.17 -10.03
C LYS A 29 -4.97 -3.54 -9.60
N SER A 30 -4.06 -4.42 -9.16
CA SER A 30 -4.42 -5.78 -8.74
C SER A 30 -5.37 -5.76 -7.54
N THR A 31 -5.14 -4.85 -6.60
CA THR A 31 -5.99 -4.70 -5.42
C THR A 31 -7.40 -4.27 -5.81
N HIS A 32 -7.52 -3.27 -6.67
CA HIS A 32 -8.84 -2.82 -7.14
C HIS A 32 -9.58 -3.90 -7.93
N ASP A 33 -8.86 -4.66 -8.73
CA ASP A 33 -9.48 -5.66 -9.61
C ASP A 33 -9.83 -6.95 -8.90
N LEU A 34 -9.08 -7.34 -7.88
CA LEU A 34 -9.12 -8.69 -7.34
C LEU A 34 -9.51 -8.80 -5.87
N ASP A 35 -9.33 -7.75 -5.08
CA ASP A 35 -9.52 -7.84 -3.63
C ASP A 35 -10.92 -7.38 -3.20
N ASP A 36 -11.55 -8.18 -2.34
CA ASP A 36 -12.84 -7.84 -1.76
C ASP A 36 -12.67 -6.91 -0.57
N GLY A 37 -13.67 -6.05 -0.36
CA GLY A 37 -13.73 -5.19 0.82
C GLY A 37 -12.85 -3.95 0.76
N CYS A 38 -12.24 -3.69 -0.38
CA CYS A 38 -11.44 -2.48 -0.59
C CYS A 38 -12.37 -1.32 -0.94
N ILE A 39 -12.52 -0.39 0.00
CA ILE A 39 -13.38 0.80 -0.21
C ILE A 39 -12.56 1.91 -0.86
N GLN A 40 -11.33 2.09 -0.40
CA GLN A 40 -10.41 3.10 -0.90
C GLN A 40 -9.01 2.50 -0.95
N TYR A 41 -8.29 2.77 -2.02
CA TYR A 41 -6.91 2.32 -2.14
C TYR A 41 -6.21 3.25 -3.12
N GLU A 42 -5.64 4.34 -2.62
CA GLU A 42 -5.12 5.40 -3.46
C GLU A 42 -3.65 5.67 -3.17
N LEU A 43 -2.87 5.83 -4.23
CA LEU A 43 -1.45 6.11 -4.15
C LEU A 43 -1.21 7.60 -4.35
N HIS A 44 -0.40 8.18 -3.45
CA HIS A 44 -0.07 9.59 -3.47
C HIS A 44 1.43 9.77 -3.52
N LYS A 45 1.90 10.86 -4.14
CA LYS A 45 3.31 11.23 -4.02
C LYS A 45 3.45 12.32 -2.97
N ASP A 46 4.56 12.29 -2.25
CA ASP A 46 4.86 13.34 -1.29
C ASP A 46 5.24 14.62 -2.04
N LEU A 47 4.79 15.77 -1.56
CA LEU A 47 5.08 17.03 -2.22
C LEU A 47 6.45 17.60 -1.89
N GLU A 48 7.08 17.09 -0.84
CA GLU A 48 8.37 17.59 -0.36
C GLU A 48 9.53 16.62 -0.57
N ASP A 49 9.24 15.33 -0.70
CA ASP A 49 10.27 14.30 -0.90
C ASP A 49 9.92 13.50 -2.16
N THR A 50 10.75 13.65 -3.20
CA THR A 50 10.51 13.03 -4.51
C THR A 50 10.57 11.51 -4.50
N ASN A 51 11.11 10.90 -3.44
CA ASN A 51 11.23 9.44 -3.33
C ASN A 51 10.21 8.82 -2.39
N SER A 52 9.31 9.64 -1.84
CA SER A 52 8.30 9.17 -0.90
C SER A 52 6.91 9.12 -1.51
N PHE A 53 6.22 8.01 -1.24
CA PHE A 53 4.85 7.77 -1.72
C PHE A 53 4.02 7.22 -0.58
N THR A 54 2.71 7.48 -0.62
CA THR A 54 1.82 7.06 0.46
C THR A 54 0.57 6.43 -0.11
N PHE A 55 0.27 5.21 0.34
CA PHE A 55 -1.05 4.62 0.12
C PHE A 55 -1.96 5.05 1.26
N ILE A 56 -3.17 5.48 0.90
CA ILE A 56 -4.26 5.69 1.85
C ILE A 56 -5.33 4.68 1.50
N GLU A 57 -5.66 3.81 2.46
CA GLU A 57 -6.53 2.66 2.22
C GLU A 57 -7.66 2.63 3.23
N THR A 58 -8.83 2.20 2.79
CA THR A 58 -9.95 1.91 3.68
C THR A 58 -10.48 0.53 3.34
N TRP A 59 -10.57 -0.33 4.35
CA TRP A 59 -11.05 -1.70 4.21
C TRP A 59 -12.31 -1.89 5.04
N GLU A 60 -13.24 -2.71 4.55
CA GLU A 60 -14.51 -2.99 5.23
C GLU A 60 -14.31 -3.58 6.62
N SER A 61 -13.27 -4.40 6.79
CA SER A 61 -12.98 -5.08 8.05
C SER A 61 -11.52 -5.46 8.14
N ALA A 62 -11.06 -5.78 9.35
CA ALA A 62 -9.71 -6.28 9.58
C ALA A 62 -9.47 -7.60 8.86
N GLU A 63 -10.50 -8.47 8.79
CA GLU A 63 -10.38 -9.76 8.12
C GLU A 63 -10.13 -9.60 6.62
N LEU A 64 -10.79 -8.63 5.98
CA LEU A 64 -10.59 -8.37 4.55
C LEU A 64 -9.23 -7.73 4.27
N LEU A 65 -8.73 -6.91 5.20
CA LEU A 65 -7.35 -6.40 5.11
C LEU A 65 -6.35 -7.55 5.20
N GLU A 66 -6.55 -8.48 6.13
CA GLU A 66 -5.68 -9.65 6.26
C GLU A 66 -5.72 -10.51 4.99
N ALA A 67 -6.90 -10.69 4.40
CA ALA A 67 -7.04 -11.42 3.16
C ALA A 67 -6.25 -10.75 2.02
N HIS A 68 -6.27 -9.42 1.96
CA HIS A 68 -5.47 -8.65 1.00
C HIS A 68 -3.97 -8.95 1.16
N MET A 69 -3.48 -8.93 2.40
CA MET A 69 -2.06 -9.19 2.68
C MET A 69 -1.65 -10.64 2.42
N ALA A 70 -2.61 -11.56 2.32
CA ALA A 70 -2.35 -12.96 2.04
C ALA A 70 -2.45 -13.31 0.54
N THR A 71 -2.75 -12.33 -0.32
CA THR A 71 -2.88 -12.58 -1.76
C THR A 71 -1.54 -12.81 -2.42
N ALA A 72 -1.57 -13.49 -3.57
CA ALA A 72 -0.35 -13.74 -4.37
C ALA A 72 0.25 -12.43 -4.87
N HIS A 73 -0.59 -11.46 -5.28
CA HIS A 73 -0.06 -10.18 -5.77
C HIS A 73 0.60 -9.37 -4.64
N PHE A 74 0.07 -9.44 -3.42
CA PHE A 74 0.70 -8.76 -2.29
C PHE A 74 2.03 -9.43 -1.92
N ALA A 75 2.07 -10.75 -1.90
CA ALA A 75 3.30 -11.49 -1.59
C ALA A 75 4.39 -11.22 -2.63
N SER A 76 4.02 -11.16 -3.90
CA SER A 76 4.94 -10.83 -4.99
C SER A 76 5.49 -9.42 -4.83
N PHE A 77 4.62 -8.48 -4.50
CA PHE A 77 5.02 -7.09 -4.24
C PHE A 77 6.01 -7.00 -3.07
N ALA A 78 5.69 -7.65 -1.95
CA ALA A 78 6.54 -7.62 -0.76
C ALA A 78 7.95 -8.15 -1.08
N LYS A 79 8.04 -9.20 -1.88
CA LYS A 79 9.31 -9.76 -2.28
C LYS A 79 10.08 -8.82 -3.21
N THR A 80 9.39 -8.17 -4.13
CA THR A 80 10.02 -7.27 -5.11
C THR A 80 10.62 -6.04 -4.43
N ILE A 81 9.99 -5.50 -3.39
CA ILE A 81 10.49 -4.30 -2.71
C ILE A 81 11.57 -4.58 -1.66
N GLU A 82 11.83 -5.85 -1.38
CA GLU A 82 12.83 -6.24 -0.37
C GLU A 82 14.18 -5.60 -0.68
N ASN A 83 14.76 -4.91 0.32
CA ASN A 83 16.04 -4.20 0.23
C ASN A 83 16.07 -3.01 -0.75
N LYS A 84 14.92 -2.58 -1.25
CA LYS A 84 14.84 -1.47 -2.21
C LYS A 84 14.20 -0.22 -1.62
N LEU A 85 13.85 -0.25 -0.35
CA LEU A 85 13.24 0.88 0.36
C LEU A 85 14.20 1.45 1.39
N ASP A 86 14.16 2.78 1.56
CA ASP A 86 14.86 3.45 2.65
C ASP A 86 14.02 3.46 3.92
N ALA A 87 12.70 3.47 3.78
CA ALA A 87 11.81 3.46 4.92
C ALA A 87 10.43 2.91 4.53
N LEU A 88 9.77 2.29 5.50
CA LEU A 88 8.39 1.83 5.35
C LEU A 88 7.72 1.99 6.71
N GLU A 89 6.66 2.82 6.75
CA GLU A 89 5.86 3.05 7.94
C GLU A 89 4.41 2.73 7.62
N ILE A 90 3.81 1.83 8.40
CA ILE A 90 2.40 1.47 8.21
C ILE A 90 1.65 1.79 9.48
N SER A 91 0.64 2.65 9.36
CA SER A 91 -0.27 2.99 10.45
C SER A 91 -1.63 2.34 10.20
N LYS A 92 -2.16 1.67 11.20
CA LYS A 92 -3.50 1.08 11.17
C LYS A 92 -4.39 1.93 12.05
N LEU A 93 -5.46 2.44 11.48
CA LEU A 93 -6.33 3.41 12.15
C LEU A 93 -7.78 2.94 12.11
N GLU A 94 -8.54 3.34 13.12
CA GLU A 94 -9.98 3.14 13.12
C GLU A 94 -10.64 4.51 12.93
N LYS A 95 -11.56 4.61 11.97
CA LYS A 95 -12.26 5.87 11.75
C LYS A 95 -13.26 6.11 12.88
N LEU A 96 -13.15 7.27 13.52
CA LEU A 96 -14.03 7.64 14.63
C LEU A 96 -15.21 8.52 14.21
N ILE A 97 -14.97 9.41 13.25
CA ILE A 97 -16.02 10.34 12.79
C ILE A 97 -15.95 10.54 11.28
#